data_a721cd2bd7d82f90df780647ea352f97
#
_entry.id   a721cd2bd7d82f90df780647ea352f97
#
_cell.length_a   1.000
_cell.length_b   1.000
_cell.length_c   1.000
_cell.angle_alpha   90.00
_cell.angle_beta   90.00
_cell.angle_gamma   90.00
#
_symmetry.space_group_name_H-M   'P 1'
#
loop_
_entity.id
_entity.type
_entity.pdbx_description
1 polymer ?
#
loop_
_entity_poly.entity_id
_entity_poly.type
_entity_poly.pdbx_seq_one_letter_code
_entity_poly.pdbx_strand_id
1 'polypeptide(L)'
;FFYGASYSDACRALVQWAAEDWKASGGSGKPVFSHIGDNHPYPNAPKEACAEYATELGFDVTEPVVVSMKPGDFKAQCLTIKEAGTNYGYLGNLGPSVVSLVKSCDTVGASPKWLANIWAGDYETLKTIGDVENYVFPAMTSFWTDEGVPGMDLVREISKMSDSSGEQFRTHHYIRGICSAYYMKEAMEWAKANGGITGENIKAGMYARTDWVPAGLEGVCMPATWTAEDHRGINTVNIYNGSAKGGEPTVTKAATVTLPRRDDWLGY
;
A
#
# COMPACT_ATOMS: atom_id res chain seq x y z
N PHE A 1 -13.64 5.32 10.89
CA PHE A 1 -13.59 4.07 10.14
C PHE A 1 -12.55 4.19 9.04
N PHE A 2 -11.54 3.33 9.08
CA PHE A 2 -10.61 3.22 7.98
C PHE A 2 -11.14 2.22 6.95
N TYR A 3 -11.28 2.64 5.70
CA TYR A 3 -11.21 1.71 4.61
C TYR A 3 -9.78 1.75 4.05
N GLY A 4 -9.12 0.63 4.11
CA GLY A 4 -7.72 0.48 3.80
C GLY A 4 -6.92 0.14 5.06
N ALA A 5 -5.74 -0.44 4.88
CA ALA A 5 -4.81 -0.66 5.96
C ALA A 5 -4.26 0.68 6.48
N SER A 6 -3.96 0.77 7.77
CA SER A 6 -3.15 1.87 8.29
C SER A 6 -1.78 1.89 7.60
N TYR A 7 -1.04 2.98 7.69
CA TYR A 7 0.34 3.01 7.16
C TYR A 7 1.21 1.95 7.82
N SER A 8 1.00 1.71 9.12
CA SER A 8 1.70 0.67 9.86
C SER A 8 1.37 -0.72 9.35
N ASP A 9 0.09 -1.05 9.17
CA ASP A 9 -0.32 -2.37 8.65
C ASP A 9 0.07 -2.56 7.17
N ALA A 10 0.00 -1.51 6.36
CA ALA A 10 0.49 -1.58 4.98
C ALA A 10 2.00 -1.86 4.92
N CYS A 11 2.79 -1.25 5.82
CA CYS A 11 4.22 -1.52 5.92
C CYS A 11 4.50 -2.93 6.48
N ARG A 12 3.78 -3.37 7.51
CA ARG A 12 3.89 -4.74 8.03
C ARG A 12 3.61 -5.79 6.94
N ALA A 13 2.59 -5.55 6.10
CA ALA A 13 2.29 -6.45 4.98
C ALA A 13 3.43 -6.52 3.95
N LEU A 14 4.07 -5.38 3.65
CA LEU A 14 5.26 -5.34 2.79
C LEU A 14 6.45 -6.07 3.42
N VAL A 15 6.69 -5.91 4.71
CA VAL A 15 7.78 -6.59 5.44
C VAL A 15 7.52 -8.10 5.53
N GLN A 16 6.29 -8.53 5.76
CA GLN A 16 5.93 -9.95 5.73
C GLN A 16 6.18 -10.55 4.36
N TRP A 17 5.74 -9.88 3.30
CA TRP A 17 6.02 -10.29 1.93
C TRP A 17 7.52 -10.35 1.66
N ALA A 18 8.29 -9.35 2.12
CA ALA A 18 9.75 -9.31 1.94
C ALA A 18 10.47 -10.47 2.62
N ALA A 19 9.99 -10.91 3.80
CA ALA A 19 10.53 -12.09 4.48
C ALA A 19 10.30 -13.39 3.69
N GLU A 20 9.15 -13.51 3.04
CA GLU A 20 8.84 -14.65 2.18
C GLU A 20 9.65 -14.60 0.87
N ASP A 21 9.76 -13.41 0.27
CA ASP A 21 10.57 -13.17 -0.94
C ASP A 21 12.05 -13.46 -0.71
N TRP A 22 12.60 -13.07 0.45
CA TRP A 22 13.98 -13.38 0.82
C TRP A 22 14.25 -14.89 0.85
N LYS A 23 13.36 -15.64 1.47
CA LYS A 23 13.44 -17.10 1.52
C LYS A 23 13.31 -17.74 0.13
N ALA A 24 12.33 -17.27 -0.65
CA ALA A 24 12.06 -17.81 -1.98
C ALA A 24 13.19 -17.50 -2.98
N SER A 25 13.88 -16.37 -2.84
CA SER A 25 15.02 -16.00 -3.68
C SER A 25 16.35 -16.69 -3.30
N GLY A 26 16.34 -17.57 -2.30
CA GLY A 26 17.54 -18.24 -1.79
C GLY A 26 18.48 -17.35 -0.99
N GLY A 27 17.93 -16.28 -0.38
CA GLY A 27 18.68 -15.36 0.47
C GLY A 27 19.35 -16.09 1.63
N SER A 28 20.61 -15.77 1.89
CA SER A 28 21.40 -16.34 2.99
C SER A 28 21.61 -15.29 4.10
N GLY A 29 21.60 -15.74 5.34
CA GLY A 29 21.71 -14.85 6.48
C GLY A 29 20.43 -14.04 6.72
N LYS A 30 20.56 -12.94 7.47
CA LYS A 30 19.47 -12.02 7.76
C LYS A 30 19.39 -10.95 6.68
N PRO A 31 18.21 -10.68 6.12
CA PRO A 31 18.05 -9.53 5.24
C PRO A 31 18.13 -8.22 6.04
N VAL A 32 18.59 -7.16 5.38
CA VAL A 32 18.70 -5.82 5.96
C VAL A 32 17.51 -4.97 5.51
N PHE A 33 16.79 -4.41 6.47
CA PHE A 33 15.68 -3.50 6.26
C PHE A 33 16.03 -2.06 6.65
N SER A 34 15.69 -1.10 5.80
CA SER A 34 15.87 0.33 6.07
C SER A 34 14.57 1.10 5.86
N HIS A 35 14.16 1.90 6.85
CA HIS A 35 13.11 2.89 6.68
C HIS A 35 13.70 4.17 6.09
N ILE A 36 13.10 4.68 5.01
CA ILE A 36 13.57 5.83 4.26
C ILE A 36 12.42 6.83 4.13
N GLY A 37 12.55 8.00 4.75
CA GLY A 37 11.49 9.01 4.74
C GLY A 37 11.88 10.31 5.40
N ASP A 38 11.04 11.33 5.29
CA ASP A 38 11.26 12.63 5.94
C ASP A 38 11.01 12.52 7.45
N ASN A 39 11.62 13.38 8.20
CA ASN A 39 11.32 13.55 9.63
C ASN A 39 10.02 14.36 9.83
N HIS A 40 8.91 13.79 9.37
CA HIS A 40 7.58 14.37 9.39
C HIS A 40 6.57 13.32 9.90
N PRO A 41 5.49 13.69 10.61
CA PRO A 41 4.52 12.74 11.14
C PRO A 41 4.01 11.69 10.15
N TYR A 42 3.80 12.07 8.88
CA TYR A 42 3.31 11.16 7.84
C TYR A 42 4.31 10.03 7.52
N PRO A 43 5.57 10.28 7.08
CA PRO A 43 6.54 9.20 6.83
C PRO A 43 6.92 8.42 8.10
N ASN A 44 6.87 9.07 9.27
CA ASN A 44 7.20 8.45 10.55
C ASN A 44 6.09 7.57 11.12
N ALA A 45 4.85 7.72 10.66
CA ALA A 45 3.72 6.95 11.20
C ALA A 45 3.95 5.42 11.23
N PRO A 46 4.48 4.77 10.16
CA PRO A 46 4.75 3.33 10.17
C PRO A 46 6.14 2.96 10.73
N LYS A 47 7.02 3.92 11.01
CA LYS A 47 8.45 3.67 11.22
C LYS A 47 8.74 2.64 12.31
N GLU A 48 8.20 2.85 13.50
CA GLU A 48 8.42 1.97 14.65
C GLU A 48 7.75 0.62 14.44
N ALA A 49 6.46 0.62 14.12
CA ALA A 49 5.68 -0.59 13.87
C ALA A 49 6.30 -1.49 12.78
N CYS A 50 6.86 -0.87 11.76
CA CYS A 50 7.51 -1.58 10.65
C CYS A 50 8.85 -2.17 11.07
N ALA A 51 9.66 -1.41 11.81
CA ALA A 51 10.96 -1.85 12.32
C ALA A 51 10.83 -3.00 13.33
N GLU A 52 9.87 -2.91 14.25
CA GLU A 52 9.57 -3.96 15.23
C GLU A 52 9.16 -5.25 14.52
N TYR A 53 8.22 -5.16 13.57
CA TYR A 53 7.77 -6.35 12.85
C TYR A 53 8.86 -6.93 11.93
N ALA A 54 9.70 -6.10 11.31
CA ALA A 54 10.86 -6.57 10.57
C ALA A 54 11.84 -7.34 11.48
N THR A 55 12.10 -6.83 12.69
CA THR A 55 12.92 -7.51 13.68
C THR A 55 12.31 -8.85 14.12
N GLU A 56 10.99 -8.88 14.37
CA GLU A 56 10.24 -10.10 14.71
C GLU A 56 10.37 -11.17 13.60
N LEU A 57 10.39 -10.74 12.34
CA LEU A 57 10.55 -11.62 11.18
C LEU A 57 12.02 -11.97 10.85
N GLY A 58 12.97 -11.49 11.64
CA GLY A 58 14.38 -11.85 11.56
C GLY A 58 15.25 -10.96 10.67
N PHE A 59 14.78 -9.76 10.33
CA PHE A 59 15.62 -8.76 9.65
C PHE A 59 16.61 -8.10 10.61
N ASP A 60 17.75 -7.70 10.08
CA ASP A 60 18.57 -6.67 10.68
C ASP A 60 18.02 -5.31 10.22
N VAL A 61 17.67 -4.44 11.19
CA VAL A 61 17.05 -3.13 10.93
C VAL A 61 18.07 -2.04 11.12
N THR A 62 18.24 -1.17 10.13
CA THR A 62 19.18 -0.03 10.20
C THR A 62 18.55 1.16 10.90
N GLU A 63 19.39 2.15 11.27
CA GLU A 63 18.89 3.48 11.58
C GLU A 63 18.11 4.05 10.38
N PRO A 64 17.01 4.78 10.62
CA PRO A 64 16.22 5.38 9.55
C PRO A 64 17.03 6.37 8.71
N VAL A 65 16.89 6.30 7.39
CA VAL A 65 17.52 7.23 6.46
C VAL A 65 16.59 8.42 6.21
N VAL A 66 17.01 9.61 6.65
CA VAL A 66 16.19 10.82 6.49
C VAL A 66 16.34 11.39 5.08
N VAL A 67 15.21 11.48 4.37
CA VAL A 67 15.07 11.99 3.00
C VAL A 67 13.94 13.00 2.95
N SER A 68 14.19 14.21 2.45
CA SER A 68 13.16 15.25 2.34
C SER A 68 11.96 14.80 1.50
N MET A 69 10.75 15.21 1.89
CA MET A 69 9.55 15.04 1.04
C MET A 69 9.59 15.87 -0.25
N LYS A 70 10.45 16.88 -0.32
CA LYS A 70 10.66 17.65 -1.56
C LYS A 70 11.66 16.92 -2.45
N PRO A 71 11.44 16.93 -3.78
CA PRO A 71 12.44 16.43 -4.73
C PRO A 71 13.82 17.09 -4.53
N GLY A 72 14.88 16.31 -4.72
CA GLY A 72 16.26 16.79 -4.54
C GLY A 72 17.31 15.79 -5.00
N ASP A 73 18.58 16.11 -4.77
CA ASP A 73 19.69 15.16 -4.93
C ASP A 73 19.91 14.42 -3.61
N PHE A 74 19.74 13.10 -3.63
CA PHE A 74 19.82 12.24 -2.46
C PHE A 74 20.99 11.25 -2.51
N LYS A 75 22.03 11.54 -3.31
CA LYS A 75 23.20 10.64 -3.46
C LYS A 75 23.86 10.28 -2.14
N ALA A 76 23.96 11.23 -1.21
CA ALA A 76 24.55 10.97 0.11
C ALA A 76 23.72 9.93 0.89
N GLN A 77 22.39 10.07 0.90
CA GLN A 77 21.48 9.10 1.53
C GLN A 77 21.55 7.73 0.82
N CYS A 78 21.68 7.73 -0.50
CA CYS A 78 21.82 6.50 -1.27
C CYS A 78 23.14 5.78 -0.96
N LEU A 79 24.23 6.49 -0.73
CA LEU A 79 25.49 5.89 -0.25
C LEU A 79 25.31 5.25 1.12
N THR A 80 24.60 5.91 2.05
CA THR A 80 24.26 5.32 3.36
C THR A 80 23.46 4.02 3.21
N ILE A 81 22.46 4.01 2.33
CA ILE A 81 21.64 2.81 2.03
C ILE A 81 22.53 1.68 1.48
N LYS A 82 23.45 2.02 0.57
CA LYS A 82 24.38 1.05 -0.03
C LYS A 82 25.37 0.48 0.98
N GLU A 83 25.99 1.36 1.79
CA GLU A 83 26.97 0.98 2.82
C GLU A 83 26.35 0.12 3.92
N ALA A 84 25.07 0.37 4.26
CA ALA A 84 24.31 -0.45 5.20
C ALA A 84 23.96 -1.85 4.63
N GLY A 85 24.20 -2.11 3.34
CA GLY A 85 23.85 -3.36 2.71
C GLY A 85 22.34 -3.62 2.63
N THR A 86 21.55 -2.56 2.56
CA THR A 86 20.08 -2.64 2.54
C THR A 86 19.58 -3.56 1.43
N ASN A 87 18.86 -4.62 1.80
CA ASN A 87 18.18 -5.51 0.86
C ASN A 87 16.77 -5.00 0.52
N TYR A 88 16.06 -4.47 1.52
CA TYR A 88 14.70 -3.96 1.40
C TYR A 88 14.62 -2.53 1.98
N GLY A 89 14.34 -1.56 1.12
CA GLY A 89 14.22 -0.15 1.52
C GLY A 89 12.76 0.32 1.49
N TYR A 90 12.15 0.61 2.64
CA TYR A 90 10.81 1.16 2.70
C TYR A 90 10.80 2.65 2.38
N LEU A 91 10.01 3.04 1.37
CA LEU A 91 9.89 4.41 0.87
C LEU A 91 8.69 5.10 1.54
N GLY A 92 8.91 5.87 2.59
CA GLY A 92 7.88 6.54 3.38
C GLY A 92 7.33 7.82 2.75
N ASN A 93 8.00 8.38 1.75
CA ASN A 93 7.64 9.68 1.15
C ASN A 93 6.61 9.59 0.02
N LEU A 94 6.22 10.76 -0.51
CA LEU A 94 5.34 10.90 -1.68
C LEU A 94 6.11 10.66 -2.98
N GLY A 95 5.38 10.32 -4.06
CA GLY A 95 5.93 9.97 -5.37
C GLY A 95 7.04 10.90 -5.89
N PRO A 96 6.90 12.23 -5.93
CA PRO A 96 7.94 13.12 -6.45
C PRO A 96 9.30 13.03 -5.72
N SER A 97 9.29 12.90 -4.40
CA SER A 97 10.50 12.67 -3.60
C SER A 97 11.10 11.29 -3.86
N VAL A 98 10.24 10.26 -3.91
CA VAL A 98 10.65 8.88 -4.19
C VAL A 98 11.28 8.76 -5.57
N VAL A 99 10.72 9.39 -6.60
CA VAL A 99 11.33 9.45 -7.95
C VAL A 99 12.75 10.01 -7.88
N SER A 100 12.94 11.14 -7.18
CA SER A 100 14.26 11.75 -7.01
C SER A 100 15.23 10.84 -6.27
N LEU A 101 14.75 10.15 -5.24
CA LEU A 101 15.57 9.21 -4.46
C LEU A 101 16.01 8.02 -5.31
N VAL A 102 15.08 7.33 -5.96
CA VAL A 102 15.39 6.13 -6.77
C VAL A 102 16.39 6.48 -7.87
N LYS A 103 16.18 7.59 -8.58
CA LYS A 103 17.13 8.09 -9.60
C LYS A 103 18.49 8.45 -9.01
N SER A 104 18.55 9.07 -7.83
CA SER A 104 19.82 9.38 -7.16
C SER A 104 20.54 8.09 -6.77
N CYS A 105 19.81 7.09 -6.27
CA CYS A 105 20.38 5.82 -5.86
C CYS A 105 20.93 5.01 -7.04
N ASP A 106 20.26 5.03 -8.18
CA ASP A 106 20.75 4.41 -9.41
C ASP A 106 22.12 4.98 -9.81
N THR A 107 22.32 6.30 -9.72
CA THR A 107 23.62 6.95 -10.07
C THR A 107 24.80 6.50 -9.22
N VAL A 108 24.56 6.02 -8.00
CA VAL A 108 25.61 5.52 -7.08
C VAL A 108 25.61 4.00 -6.95
N GLY A 109 24.76 3.31 -7.72
CA GLY A 109 24.64 1.86 -7.72
C GLY A 109 24.10 1.31 -6.39
N ALA A 110 23.14 2.01 -5.77
CA ALA A 110 22.36 1.54 -4.65
C ALA A 110 21.00 1.08 -5.16
N SER A 111 20.76 -0.23 -5.18
CA SER A 111 19.56 -0.84 -5.77
C SER A 111 18.95 -1.90 -4.84
N PRO A 112 18.46 -1.52 -3.67
CA PRO A 112 17.68 -2.44 -2.84
C PRO A 112 16.35 -2.77 -3.53
N LYS A 113 15.64 -3.78 -3.05
CA LYS A 113 14.24 -3.94 -3.40
C LYS A 113 13.43 -2.84 -2.70
N TRP A 114 12.81 -1.96 -3.48
CA TRP A 114 12.06 -0.82 -3.00
C TRP A 114 10.67 -1.24 -2.53
N LEU A 115 10.35 -1.00 -1.27
CA LEU A 115 9.03 -1.20 -0.68
C LEU A 115 8.32 0.16 -0.59
N ALA A 116 7.63 0.54 -1.64
CA ALA A 116 6.96 1.85 -1.67
C ALA A 116 5.68 1.84 -0.82
N ASN A 117 5.43 2.94 -0.12
CA ASN A 117 4.15 3.13 0.53
C ASN A 117 3.02 3.33 -0.51
N ILE A 118 1.77 3.37 -0.05
CA ILE A 118 0.59 3.46 -0.92
C ILE A 118 0.56 4.73 -1.81
N TRP A 119 1.22 5.84 -1.41
CA TRP A 119 1.21 7.11 -2.15
C TRP A 119 2.34 7.22 -3.18
N ALA A 120 3.35 6.38 -3.07
CA ALA A 120 4.43 6.26 -4.03
C ALA A 120 4.29 4.98 -4.89
N GLY A 121 3.45 4.04 -4.48
CA GLY A 121 3.18 2.79 -5.17
C GLY A 121 2.12 2.94 -6.24
N ASP A 122 2.40 3.64 -7.33
CA ASP A 122 1.44 3.82 -8.42
C ASP A 122 2.12 3.83 -9.81
N TYR A 123 1.29 3.75 -10.83
CA TYR A 123 1.68 3.70 -12.22
C TYR A 123 2.44 4.97 -12.66
N GLU A 124 2.00 6.15 -12.23
CA GLU A 124 2.62 7.42 -12.64
C GLU A 124 3.99 7.61 -11.99
N THR A 125 4.17 7.14 -10.76
CA THR A 125 5.48 7.14 -10.10
C THR A 125 6.46 6.25 -10.86
N LEU A 126 6.06 5.01 -11.20
CA LEU A 126 6.88 4.10 -12.01
C LEU A 126 7.26 4.71 -13.35
N LYS A 127 6.30 5.27 -14.09
CA LYS A 127 6.49 5.94 -15.36
C LYS A 127 7.50 7.09 -15.26
N THR A 128 7.41 7.87 -14.18
CA THR A 128 8.30 9.02 -13.97
C THR A 128 9.71 8.59 -13.54
N ILE A 129 9.87 7.48 -12.82
CA ILE A 129 11.20 6.91 -12.54
C ILE A 129 11.89 6.53 -13.86
N GLY A 130 11.17 5.87 -14.76
CA GLY A 130 11.63 5.54 -16.12
C GLY A 130 12.23 4.15 -16.23
N ASP A 131 13.28 3.82 -15.45
CA ASP A 131 13.89 2.51 -15.42
C ASP A 131 14.01 2.04 -13.97
N VAL A 132 13.24 1.01 -13.61
CA VAL A 132 13.25 0.37 -12.30
C VAL A 132 12.69 -1.05 -12.42
N GLU A 133 13.30 -2.02 -11.75
CA GLU A 133 12.85 -3.43 -11.80
C GLU A 133 12.43 -3.99 -10.45
N ASN A 134 12.87 -3.40 -9.36
CA ASN A 134 12.69 -3.91 -8.00
C ASN A 134 11.77 -3.00 -7.16
N TYR A 135 10.57 -2.73 -7.65
CA TYR A 135 9.63 -1.81 -7.02
C TYR A 135 8.37 -2.54 -6.58
N VAL A 136 8.10 -2.57 -5.28
CA VAL A 136 7.01 -3.33 -4.68
C VAL A 136 6.13 -2.38 -3.88
N PHE A 137 4.81 -2.52 -3.98
CA PHE A 137 3.90 -1.63 -3.27
C PHE A 137 2.59 -2.31 -2.88
N PRO A 138 1.91 -1.81 -1.82
CA PRO A 138 0.66 -2.35 -1.36
C PRO A 138 -0.52 -1.70 -2.10
N ALA A 139 -1.57 -2.45 -2.35
CA ALA A 139 -2.87 -1.92 -2.73
C ALA A 139 -3.98 -2.57 -1.91
N MET A 140 -4.96 -1.77 -1.52
CA MET A 140 -6.14 -2.21 -0.75
C MET A 140 -7.33 -2.50 -1.67
N THR A 141 -7.04 -2.68 -2.95
CA THR A 141 -8.00 -2.99 -4.00
C THR A 141 -7.30 -3.82 -5.07
N SER A 142 -8.05 -4.30 -6.06
CA SER A 142 -7.46 -4.70 -7.34
C SER A 142 -6.86 -3.50 -8.07
N PHE A 143 -5.97 -3.76 -8.99
CA PHE A 143 -5.38 -2.78 -9.88
C PHE A 143 -6.18 -2.67 -11.19
N TRP A 144 -6.09 -1.52 -11.89
CA TRP A 144 -6.86 -1.28 -13.13
C TRP A 144 -6.60 -2.33 -14.22
N THR A 145 -5.38 -2.85 -14.25
CA THR A 145 -4.93 -3.84 -15.23
C THR A 145 -5.18 -5.30 -14.79
N ASP A 146 -5.75 -5.52 -13.60
CA ASP A 146 -6.07 -6.88 -13.17
C ASP A 146 -7.20 -7.45 -14.03
N GLU A 147 -7.01 -8.67 -14.51
CA GLU A 147 -7.97 -9.40 -15.35
C GLU A 147 -8.73 -10.45 -14.54
N GLY A 148 -9.92 -10.82 -14.99
CA GLY A 148 -10.72 -11.87 -14.38
C GLY A 148 -11.28 -11.54 -12.99
N VAL A 149 -11.28 -10.26 -12.59
CA VAL A 149 -11.86 -9.78 -11.33
C VAL A 149 -13.31 -9.35 -11.58
N PRO A 150 -14.31 -10.07 -11.03
CA PRO A 150 -15.73 -9.82 -11.34
C PRO A 150 -16.18 -8.39 -11.08
N GLY A 151 -15.80 -7.82 -9.93
CA GLY A 151 -16.20 -6.46 -9.55
C GLY A 151 -15.57 -5.35 -10.39
N MET A 152 -14.58 -5.64 -11.23
CA MET A 152 -13.96 -4.61 -12.10
C MET A 152 -14.90 -4.15 -13.21
N ASP A 153 -15.90 -4.90 -13.59
CA ASP A 153 -16.89 -4.45 -14.58
C ASP A 153 -17.67 -3.26 -14.04
N LEU A 154 -18.14 -3.32 -12.80
CA LEU A 154 -18.80 -2.19 -12.14
C LEU A 154 -17.86 -0.97 -12.01
N VAL A 155 -16.59 -1.18 -11.68
CA VAL A 155 -15.59 -0.10 -11.60
C VAL A 155 -15.43 0.58 -12.98
N ARG A 156 -15.38 -0.20 -14.06
CA ARG A 156 -15.29 0.33 -15.43
C ARG A 156 -16.56 1.07 -15.84
N GLU A 157 -17.74 0.58 -15.47
CA GLU A 157 -19.03 1.28 -15.70
C GLU A 157 -19.06 2.63 -14.98
N ILE A 158 -18.64 2.68 -13.71
CA ILE A 158 -18.55 3.93 -12.95
C ILE A 158 -17.55 4.90 -13.62
N SER A 159 -16.41 4.39 -14.09
CA SER A 159 -15.43 5.22 -14.79
C SER A 159 -16.01 5.87 -16.05
N LYS A 160 -16.83 5.14 -16.79
CA LYS A 160 -17.49 5.68 -18.01
C LYS A 160 -18.47 6.82 -17.73
N MET A 161 -18.94 6.98 -16.50
CA MET A 161 -19.77 8.15 -16.14
C MET A 161 -19.01 9.48 -16.25
N SER A 162 -17.67 9.45 -16.07
CA SER A 162 -16.80 10.62 -16.17
C SER A 162 -15.92 10.61 -17.43
N ASP A 163 -15.74 9.46 -18.05
CA ASP A 163 -15.00 9.26 -19.29
C ASP A 163 -15.76 8.27 -20.18
N SER A 164 -16.58 8.79 -21.10
CA SER A 164 -17.44 7.98 -21.97
C SER A 164 -16.68 7.10 -22.95
N SER A 165 -15.39 7.36 -23.22
CA SER A 165 -14.54 6.47 -24.02
C SER A 165 -14.26 5.16 -23.30
N GLY A 166 -14.19 5.19 -21.95
CA GLY A 166 -13.80 4.07 -21.12
C GLY A 166 -12.32 3.72 -21.22
N GLU A 167 -11.51 4.54 -21.87
CA GLU A 167 -10.09 4.29 -22.13
C GLU A 167 -9.18 4.88 -21.05
N GLN A 168 -9.71 5.79 -20.22
CA GLN A 168 -8.90 6.44 -19.19
C GLN A 168 -8.43 5.43 -18.15
N PHE A 169 -7.11 5.30 -18.02
CA PHE A 169 -6.48 4.56 -16.91
C PHE A 169 -6.90 5.18 -15.58
N ARG A 170 -7.27 4.32 -14.62
CA ARG A 170 -7.61 4.74 -13.25
C ARG A 170 -6.62 4.15 -12.27
N THR A 171 -6.09 5.02 -11.40
CA THR A 171 -5.20 4.59 -10.33
C THR A 171 -5.94 3.73 -9.30
N HIS A 172 -5.22 2.94 -8.52
CA HIS A 172 -5.82 2.21 -7.40
C HIS A 172 -6.46 3.14 -6.36
N HIS A 173 -6.06 4.41 -6.29
CA HIS A 173 -6.71 5.41 -5.44
C HIS A 173 -8.13 5.75 -5.89
N TYR A 174 -8.38 5.81 -7.21
CA TYR A 174 -9.72 5.95 -7.75
C TYR A 174 -10.61 4.76 -7.36
N ILE A 175 -10.08 3.54 -7.54
CA ILE A 175 -10.80 2.30 -7.19
C ILE A 175 -11.08 2.24 -5.69
N ARG A 176 -10.11 2.63 -4.84
CA ARG A 176 -10.29 2.74 -3.41
C ARG A 176 -11.38 3.74 -3.04
N GLY A 177 -11.49 4.84 -3.77
CA GLY A 177 -12.58 5.81 -3.61
C GLY A 177 -13.95 5.18 -3.87
N ILE A 178 -14.09 4.36 -4.91
CA ILE A 178 -15.30 3.59 -5.18
C ILE A 178 -15.63 2.65 -4.01
N CYS A 179 -14.65 1.86 -3.56
CA CYS A 179 -14.85 0.98 -2.41
C CYS A 179 -15.33 1.74 -1.17
N SER A 180 -14.70 2.85 -0.83
CA SER A 180 -15.10 3.69 0.32
C SER A 180 -16.54 4.19 0.20
N ALA A 181 -16.94 4.63 -1.00
CA ALA A 181 -18.29 5.11 -1.27
C ALA A 181 -19.32 3.99 -1.14
N TYR A 182 -19.01 2.80 -1.64
CA TYR A 182 -19.93 1.66 -1.58
C TYR A 182 -20.09 1.08 -0.18
N TYR A 183 -19.03 1.01 0.63
CA TYR A 183 -19.15 0.68 2.05
C TYR A 183 -20.07 1.66 2.78
N MET A 184 -19.89 2.95 2.55
CA MET A 184 -20.74 3.98 3.15
C MET A 184 -22.19 3.87 2.66
N LYS A 185 -22.39 3.67 1.34
CA LYS A 185 -23.73 3.48 0.74
C LYS A 185 -24.48 2.33 1.42
N GLU A 186 -23.86 1.16 1.52
CA GLU A 186 -24.53 0.00 2.12
C GLU A 186 -24.74 0.14 3.63
N ALA A 187 -23.84 0.85 4.36
CA ALA A 187 -24.08 1.21 5.76
C ALA A 187 -25.29 2.16 5.92
N MET A 188 -25.47 3.10 4.98
CA MET A 188 -26.64 3.99 4.95
C MET A 188 -27.91 3.23 4.59
N GLU A 189 -27.87 2.27 3.69
CA GLU A 189 -29.00 1.40 3.34
C GLU A 189 -29.42 0.55 4.54
N TRP A 190 -28.45 -0.01 5.26
CA TRP A 190 -28.70 -0.71 6.52
C TRP A 190 -29.35 0.22 7.54
N ALA A 191 -28.83 1.43 7.74
CA ALA A 191 -29.39 2.43 8.65
C ALA A 191 -30.84 2.77 8.30
N LYS A 192 -31.14 2.97 7.01
CA LYS A 192 -32.50 3.25 6.53
C LYS A 192 -33.46 2.14 6.92
N ALA A 193 -33.06 0.89 6.82
CA ALA A 193 -33.88 -0.28 7.19
C ALA A 193 -34.00 -0.47 8.71
N ASN A 194 -33.10 0.15 9.52
CA ASN A 194 -33.00 -0.04 10.96
C ASN A 194 -33.24 1.26 11.76
N GLY A 195 -34.19 2.06 11.37
CA GLY A 195 -34.63 3.23 12.15
C GLY A 195 -34.31 4.58 11.54
N GLY A 196 -33.74 4.62 10.32
CA GLY A 196 -33.49 5.84 9.56
C GLY A 196 -32.01 6.20 9.44
N ILE A 197 -31.70 7.07 8.48
CA ILE A 197 -30.31 7.50 8.16
C ILE A 197 -29.88 8.55 9.19
N THR A 198 -29.35 8.10 10.32
CA THR A 198 -28.70 8.91 11.34
C THR A 198 -27.23 8.50 11.48
N GLY A 199 -26.39 9.38 12.03
CA GLY A 199 -24.98 9.06 12.28
C GLY A 199 -24.81 7.81 13.16
N GLU A 200 -25.66 7.65 14.18
CA GLU A 200 -25.69 6.50 15.07
C GLU A 200 -26.04 5.20 14.32
N ASN A 201 -27.10 5.22 13.51
CA ASN A 201 -27.53 4.05 12.75
C ASN A 201 -26.53 3.70 11.63
N ILE A 202 -25.90 4.69 10.97
CA ILE A 202 -24.84 4.44 10.00
C ILE A 202 -23.65 3.75 10.67
N LYS A 203 -23.23 4.24 11.85
CA LYS A 203 -22.17 3.62 12.66
C LYS A 203 -22.52 2.18 13.02
N ALA A 204 -23.74 1.92 13.46
CA ALA A 204 -24.23 0.57 13.72
C ALA A 204 -24.20 -0.31 12.45
N GLY A 205 -24.56 0.25 11.30
CA GLY A 205 -24.49 -0.41 9.99
C GLY A 205 -23.07 -0.81 9.59
N MET A 206 -22.05 0.00 9.96
CA MET A 206 -20.65 -0.37 9.75
C MET A 206 -20.23 -1.57 10.61
N TYR A 207 -20.76 -1.70 11.83
CA TYR A 207 -20.45 -2.82 12.73
C TYR A 207 -21.26 -4.09 12.47
N ALA A 208 -22.33 -3.99 11.69
CA ALA A 208 -23.29 -5.09 11.53
C ALA A 208 -22.78 -6.27 10.69
N ARG A 209 -21.58 -6.16 10.11
CA ARG A 209 -21.07 -7.13 9.14
C ARG A 209 -19.62 -7.49 9.41
N THR A 210 -19.26 -8.72 9.09
CA THR A 210 -17.91 -9.27 9.19
C THR A 210 -17.46 -9.72 7.80
N ASP A 211 -16.18 -9.51 7.48
CA ASP A 211 -15.58 -9.85 6.17
C ASP A 211 -16.43 -9.32 4.99
N TRP A 212 -16.93 -8.13 5.20
CA TRP A 212 -17.86 -7.50 4.29
C TRP A 212 -17.17 -6.98 3.05
N VAL A 213 -17.65 -7.37 1.89
CA VAL A 213 -17.34 -6.77 0.59
C VAL A 213 -18.63 -6.18 0.03
N PRO A 214 -18.65 -4.92 -0.44
CA PRO A 214 -19.86 -4.34 -1.03
C PRO A 214 -20.31 -5.11 -2.27
N ALA A 215 -21.63 -5.27 -2.42
CA ALA A 215 -22.21 -6.01 -3.52
C ALA A 215 -21.78 -5.48 -4.89
N GLY A 216 -21.38 -6.36 -5.78
CA GLY A 216 -20.87 -6.05 -7.11
C GLY A 216 -19.42 -5.59 -7.18
N LEU A 217 -18.71 -5.58 -6.04
CA LEU A 217 -17.29 -5.23 -5.96
C LEU A 217 -16.41 -6.38 -5.44
N GLU A 218 -16.90 -7.61 -5.62
CA GLU A 218 -16.21 -8.84 -5.26
C GLU A 218 -14.86 -8.95 -6.00
N GLY A 219 -13.82 -9.22 -5.23
CA GLY A 219 -12.44 -9.29 -5.72
C GLY A 219 -11.78 -7.92 -5.91
N VAL A 220 -12.53 -6.82 -5.97
CA VAL A 220 -12.00 -5.45 -6.06
C VAL A 220 -11.73 -4.88 -4.70
N CYS A 221 -12.73 -4.81 -3.82
CA CYS A 221 -12.57 -4.30 -2.48
C CYS A 221 -12.12 -5.41 -1.53
N MET A 222 -11.18 -5.11 -0.65
CA MET A 222 -10.75 -6.07 0.38
C MET A 222 -11.85 -6.25 1.42
N PRO A 223 -12.07 -7.48 1.92
CA PRO A 223 -13.04 -7.73 2.99
C PRO A 223 -12.75 -6.87 4.20
N ALA A 224 -13.79 -6.24 4.75
CA ALA A 224 -13.66 -5.34 5.89
C ALA A 224 -14.52 -5.78 7.07
N THR A 225 -13.98 -5.60 8.27
CA THR A 225 -14.68 -5.79 9.54
C THR A 225 -14.35 -4.62 10.45
N TRP A 226 -15.37 -3.93 10.94
CA TRP A 226 -15.21 -2.88 11.94
C TRP A 226 -15.93 -3.25 13.22
N THR A 227 -15.31 -2.97 14.36
CA THR A 227 -15.94 -3.12 15.68
C THR A 227 -15.86 -1.80 16.44
N ALA A 228 -16.47 -1.74 17.61
CA ALA A 228 -16.38 -0.56 18.47
C ALA A 228 -14.95 -0.30 18.98
N GLU A 229 -14.16 -1.36 19.11
CA GLU A 229 -12.79 -1.39 19.63
C GLU A 229 -11.75 -1.27 18.51
N ASP A 230 -12.06 -1.75 17.29
CA ASP A 230 -11.13 -1.74 16.16
C ASP A 230 -11.78 -1.15 14.90
N HIS A 231 -11.34 0.06 14.54
CA HIS A 231 -11.76 0.75 13.33
C HIS A 231 -10.85 0.56 12.11
N ARG A 232 -9.88 -0.37 12.18
CA ARG A 232 -9.02 -0.75 11.06
C ARG A 232 -9.75 -1.70 10.11
N GLY A 233 -10.64 -1.30 9.30
CA GLY A 233 -11.55 -2.14 8.48
C GLY A 233 -10.92 -3.39 7.88
N ILE A 234 -9.79 -3.26 7.17
CA ILE A 234 -9.12 -4.37 6.50
C ILE A 234 -7.79 -4.76 7.17
N ASN A 235 -7.46 -6.04 7.12
CA ASN A 235 -6.15 -6.59 7.47
C ASN A 235 -5.53 -7.41 6.32
N THR A 236 -6.17 -7.41 5.16
CA THR A 236 -5.69 -8.06 3.94
C THR A 236 -5.23 -7.00 2.95
N VAL A 237 -4.04 -7.17 2.40
CA VAL A 237 -3.37 -6.22 1.50
C VAL A 237 -2.86 -6.97 0.29
N ASN A 238 -3.18 -6.50 -0.91
CA ASN A 238 -2.53 -6.98 -2.12
C ASN A 238 -1.15 -6.35 -2.26
N ILE A 239 -0.18 -7.14 -2.63
CA ILE A 239 1.19 -6.72 -2.94
C ILE A 239 1.40 -6.82 -4.44
N TYR A 240 1.89 -5.76 -5.04
CA TYR A 240 2.18 -5.69 -6.47
C TYR A 240 3.67 -5.47 -6.72
N ASN A 241 4.22 -6.20 -7.69
CA ASN A 241 5.50 -5.89 -8.29
C ASN A 241 5.27 -4.86 -9.40
N GLY A 242 5.98 -3.75 -9.29
CA GLY A 242 6.06 -2.74 -10.33
C GLY A 242 7.44 -2.73 -10.96
N SER A 243 7.48 -2.57 -12.26
CA SER A 243 8.69 -2.30 -13.03
C SER A 243 8.39 -1.27 -14.09
N ALA A 244 9.42 -0.59 -14.57
CA ALA A 244 9.32 0.27 -15.73
C ALA A 244 10.59 0.15 -16.54
N LYS A 245 10.46 0.23 -17.87
CA LYS A 245 11.58 0.27 -18.81
C LYS A 245 11.30 1.33 -19.86
N GLY A 246 12.20 2.31 -19.94
CA GLY A 246 12.00 3.45 -20.85
C GLY A 246 10.74 4.25 -20.54
N GLY A 247 10.26 4.24 -19.30
CA GLY A 247 9.02 4.91 -18.91
C GLY A 247 7.73 4.14 -19.19
N GLU A 248 7.84 2.86 -19.57
CA GLU A 248 6.67 1.99 -19.79
C GLU A 248 6.47 1.08 -18.56
N PRO A 249 5.50 1.39 -17.69
CA PRO A 249 5.26 0.63 -16.48
C PRO A 249 4.58 -0.70 -16.73
N THR A 250 4.99 -1.69 -15.95
CA THR A 250 4.32 -2.98 -15.82
C THR A 250 4.01 -3.21 -14.35
N VAL A 251 2.79 -3.59 -14.05
CA VAL A 251 2.33 -3.87 -12.69
C VAL A 251 1.68 -5.24 -12.66
N THR A 252 2.18 -6.13 -11.80
CA THR A 252 1.67 -7.49 -11.64
C THR A 252 1.44 -7.81 -10.18
N LYS A 253 0.34 -8.49 -9.87
CA LYS A 253 0.06 -8.93 -8.51
C LYS A 253 1.06 -10.00 -8.08
N ALA A 254 1.79 -9.74 -7.01
CA ALA A 254 2.79 -10.65 -6.44
C ALA A 254 2.19 -11.56 -5.37
N ALA A 255 1.36 -11.01 -4.48
CA ALA A 255 0.79 -11.75 -3.36
C ALA A 255 -0.48 -11.07 -2.82
N THR A 256 -1.17 -11.78 -1.96
CA THR A 256 -2.14 -11.20 -1.02
C THR A 256 -1.68 -11.59 0.38
N VAL A 257 -1.43 -10.59 1.22
CA VAL A 257 -0.97 -10.77 2.60
C VAL A 257 -2.14 -10.48 3.54
N THR A 258 -2.44 -11.41 4.43
CA THR A 258 -3.39 -11.21 5.52
C THR A 258 -2.63 -11.13 6.84
N LEU A 259 -2.71 -9.98 7.49
CA LEU A 259 -2.09 -9.75 8.79
C LEU A 259 -2.98 -10.26 9.92
N PRO A 260 -2.39 -10.75 11.03
CA PRO A 260 -3.17 -11.02 12.23
C PRO A 260 -3.73 -9.71 12.80
N ARG A 261 -4.93 -9.76 13.40
CA ARG A 261 -5.47 -8.64 14.18
C ARG A 261 -4.94 -8.76 15.62
N ARG A 262 -3.86 -8.04 15.88
CA ARG A 262 -3.22 -8.01 17.20
C ARG A 262 -3.66 -6.76 17.96
N ASP A 263 -3.95 -6.91 19.25
CA ASP A 263 -4.39 -5.79 20.11
C ASP A 263 -3.26 -4.78 20.35
N ASP A 264 -2.02 -5.25 20.42
CA ASP A 264 -0.82 -4.41 20.57
C ASP A 264 -0.52 -3.58 19.31
N TRP A 265 -1.23 -3.80 18.20
CA TRP A 265 -1.16 -2.99 17.00
C TRP A 265 -2.26 -1.93 16.89
N LEU A 266 -3.18 -1.87 17.84
CA LEU A 266 -4.22 -0.83 17.90
C LEU A 266 -3.60 0.53 18.21
N GLY A 267 -4.00 1.55 17.43
CA GLY A 267 -3.51 2.91 17.62
C GLY A 267 -2.23 3.30 16.84
N TYR A 268 -1.69 2.39 16.06
CA TYR A 268 -0.50 2.63 15.23
C TYR A 268 -0.81 2.72 13.74
#